data_c7eaa71be285fe4aa14df84e9b168609
#
_entry.id   c7eaa71be285fe4aa14df84e9b168609
#
_cell.length_a   1.000
_cell.length_b   1.000
_cell.length_c   1.000
_cell.angle_alpha   90.00
_cell.angle_beta   90.00
_cell.angle_gamma   90.00
#
_symmetry.space_group_name_H-M   'P 1'
#
loop_
_entity.id
_entity.type
_entity.pdbx_description
1 polymer ?
#
loop_
_entity_poly.entity_id
_entity_poly.type
_entity_poly.pdbx_seq_one_letter_code
_entity_poly.pdbx_strand_id
1 'polypeptide(L)'
;RQIFGICLTLTLFSSISAFRISTFTLSLAYIRVTGTVTSEGEPLPGVSVQVKGASSGTITDIDGNYSIEAPANGTIVFRFVGLRTVEQAVNNRNVINVTMESESKELEEVMVVAYATAKKYSFTGAASTMKAGEIEKLQTSSVSRVLEGTVSGVQASASSGQPGTDAEIRIRGIGSINASSAPLYVVDGVPFDGSVNSINPDDIASMTVLKDAASAALYGSRGANGVIIITTKQGQQDSKATVKVKATLGGSSRAVRDYDRVNTNQYFELYWEALRNQYAKSSDYTPATAATQASKDLVTKLMGGGPNPYGTQYPQPVGTDGKLAAGARPLWNSDWSDAMEQQALRTELNLSVSGGGKANQYFFSAGYLNDKGIALESGYQRFNLRSNVTSEMTSWLKGSINLSFAHSMQNYPVSSDSKTSNVITAGRTMPGFYPIYEMNTDGSYKLDD
;
A
#
# COMPACT_ATOMS: atom_id res chain seq x y z
N ARG A 1 7.38 24.96 22.19
CA ARG A 1 7.69 26.34 21.79
C ARG A 1 6.87 26.70 20.54
N GLN A 2 5.87 27.52 20.84
CA GLN A 2 5.15 28.52 20.06
C GLN A 2 4.87 28.29 18.56
N ILE A 3 3.61 28.06 18.34
CA ILE A 3 2.85 28.17 17.08
C ILE A 3 2.55 29.65 16.84
N PHE A 4 2.92 30.17 15.67
CA PHE A 4 2.44 31.44 15.18
C PHE A 4 1.25 31.23 14.24
N GLY A 5 0.05 31.56 14.70
CA GLY A 5 -1.13 31.72 13.87
C GLY A 5 -1.21 33.15 13.33
N ILE A 6 -1.27 33.28 12.01
CA ILE A 6 -1.56 34.56 11.36
C ILE A 6 -3.07 34.64 11.19
N CYS A 7 -3.67 35.56 11.98
CA CYS A 7 -5.07 35.97 11.86
C CYS A 7 -5.12 37.18 10.94
N LEU A 8 -5.71 37.04 9.74
CA LEU A 8 -5.94 38.16 8.83
C LEU A 8 -7.34 38.71 9.08
N THR A 9 -7.45 39.81 9.82
CA THR A 9 -8.70 40.55 9.99
C THR A 9 -8.83 41.61 8.89
N LEU A 10 -9.85 41.39 8.03
CA LEU A 10 -10.23 42.38 7.03
C LEU A 10 -11.37 43.23 7.62
N THR A 11 -11.07 44.49 7.96
CA THR A 11 -12.08 45.49 8.36
C THR A 11 -12.57 46.25 7.13
N LEU A 12 -13.84 46.03 6.76
CA LEU A 12 -14.54 46.86 5.79
C LEU A 12 -15.45 47.84 6.56
N PHE A 13 -15.12 49.10 6.45
CA PHE A 13 -16.03 50.20 6.82
C PHE A 13 -17.15 50.28 5.78
N SER A 14 -18.40 50.17 6.21
CA SER A 14 -19.56 50.44 5.38
C SER A 14 -20.47 51.44 6.10
N SER A 15 -20.73 52.51 5.39
CA SER A 15 -21.62 53.62 5.76
C SER A 15 -23.04 53.15 6.02
N ILE A 16 -23.58 53.56 7.16
CA ILE A 16 -24.97 53.31 7.57
C ILE A 16 -25.88 54.22 6.76
N SER A 17 -26.65 53.65 5.87
CA SER A 17 -27.82 54.27 5.26
C SER A 17 -29.05 53.61 5.88
N ALA A 18 -29.91 54.40 6.53
CA ALA A 18 -31.08 53.96 7.24
C ALA A 18 -32.10 53.32 6.27
N PHE A 19 -32.15 51.99 6.27
CA PHE A 19 -33.18 51.21 5.55
C PHE A 19 -34.34 50.95 6.52
N ARG A 20 -35.53 51.52 6.21
CA ARG A 20 -36.77 51.16 6.93
C ARG A 20 -37.07 49.69 6.68
N ILE A 21 -36.93 48.85 7.67
CA ILE A 21 -37.39 47.46 7.66
C ILE A 21 -38.92 47.50 7.78
N SER A 22 -39.59 47.32 6.64
CA SER A 22 -40.99 46.94 6.60
C SER A 22 -41.07 45.47 6.95
N THR A 23 -41.56 45.15 8.14
CA THR A 23 -41.85 43.78 8.56
C THR A 23 -43.01 43.25 7.71
N PHE A 24 -42.68 42.55 6.64
CA PHE A 24 -43.63 41.73 5.87
C PHE A 24 -43.85 40.47 6.67
N THR A 25 -44.92 40.41 7.45
CA THR A 25 -45.40 39.15 8.05
C THR A 25 -45.97 38.30 6.94
N LEU A 26 -45.13 37.38 6.40
CA LEU A 26 -45.61 36.34 5.48
C LEU A 26 -46.46 35.37 6.33
N SER A 27 -47.77 35.51 6.24
CA SER A 27 -48.69 34.50 6.80
C SER A 27 -48.54 33.24 5.97
N LEU A 28 -47.78 32.24 6.47
CA LEU A 28 -47.70 30.91 5.87
C LEU A 28 -49.08 30.27 6.06
N ALA A 29 -49.86 30.14 4.99
CA ALA A 29 -51.09 29.40 5.02
C ALA A 29 -50.74 27.90 5.17
N TYR A 30 -51.06 27.34 6.33
CA TYR A 30 -50.99 25.91 6.57
C TYR A 30 -52.23 25.24 5.96
N ILE A 31 -52.00 24.16 5.27
CA ILE A 31 -53.06 23.30 4.72
C ILE A 31 -52.91 21.87 5.28
N ARG A 32 -54.05 21.21 5.43
CA ARG A 32 -54.06 19.81 5.83
C ARG A 32 -53.81 18.94 4.62
N VAL A 33 -52.70 18.20 4.67
CA VAL A 33 -52.29 17.24 3.63
C VAL A 33 -52.55 15.84 4.14
N THR A 34 -53.22 15.06 3.33
CA THR A 34 -53.51 13.63 3.59
C THR A 34 -52.96 12.78 2.43
N GLY A 35 -52.82 11.50 2.63
CA GLY A 35 -52.42 10.58 1.57
C GLY A 35 -52.04 9.21 2.11
N THR A 36 -51.68 8.32 1.20
CA THR A 36 -51.28 6.97 1.52
C THR A 36 -49.83 6.75 1.11
N VAL A 37 -49.07 6.08 1.98
CA VAL A 37 -47.69 5.65 1.66
C VAL A 37 -47.73 4.14 1.41
N THR A 38 -47.13 3.75 0.26
CA THR A 38 -47.05 2.36 -0.16
C THR A 38 -45.59 1.97 -0.45
N SER A 39 -45.29 0.67 -0.35
CA SER A 39 -44.03 0.09 -0.86
C SER A 39 -44.38 -1.21 -1.59
N GLU A 40 -43.85 -1.39 -2.80
CA GLU A 40 -44.13 -2.57 -3.64
C GLU A 40 -45.62 -2.84 -3.88
N GLY A 41 -46.48 -1.80 -3.77
CA GLY A 41 -47.93 -1.89 -3.94
C GLY A 41 -48.70 -2.15 -2.69
N GLU A 42 -48.06 -2.47 -1.57
CA GLU A 42 -48.69 -2.70 -0.26
C GLU A 42 -48.66 -1.44 0.60
N PRO A 43 -49.71 -1.20 1.44
CA PRO A 43 -49.73 -0.11 2.42
C PRO A 43 -48.55 -0.22 3.41
N LEU A 44 -47.92 0.91 3.71
CA LEU A 44 -46.74 0.91 4.59
C LEU A 44 -47.03 1.61 5.92
N PRO A 45 -47.27 0.89 7.02
CA PRO A 45 -47.50 1.46 8.34
C PRO A 45 -46.18 1.89 9.01
N GLY A 46 -46.24 2.92 9.88
CA GLY A 46 -45.11 3.34 10.68
C GLY A 46 -44.11 4.24 9.99
N VAL A 47 -44.41 4.77 8.79
CA VAL A 47 -43.56 5.73 8.10
C VAL A 47 -43.59 7.06 8.86
N SER A 48 -42.41 7.57 9.18
CA SER A 48 -42.25 8.94 9.72
C SER A 48 -42.49 9.96 8.62
N VAL A 49 -43.51 10.79 8.80
CA VAL A 49 -43.90 11.88 7.90
C VAL A 49 -43.65 13.21 8.59
N GLN A 50 -42.72 14.03 8.08
CA GLN A 50 -42.29 15.27 8.72
C GLN A 50 -42.22 16.42 7.72
N VAL A 51 -42.58 17.63 8.16
CA VAL A 51 -42.38 18.83 7.36
C VAL A 51 -40.90 19.23 7.42
N LYS A 52 -40.28 19.44 6.28
CA LYS A 52 -38.85 19.82 6.19
C LYS A 52 -38.58 21.14 6.91
N GLY A 53 -37.65 21.08 7.89
CA GLY A 53 -37.31 22.29 8.71
C GLY A 53 -38.25 22.56 9.86
N ALA A 54 -39.26 21.74 10.15
CA ALA A 54 -40.13 21.85 11.31
C ALA A 54 -39.99 20.63 12.25
N SER A 55 -40.30 20.78 13.49
CA SER A 55 -40.35 19.69 14.48
C SER A 55 -41.69 18.93 14.45
N SER A 56 -42.66 19.41 13.67
CA SER A 56 -43.98 18.76 13.53
C SER A 56 -43.89 17.56 12.58
N GLY A 57 -44.39 16.41 13.03
CA GLY A 57 -44.44 15.19 12.23
C GLY A 57 -45.56 14.27 12.68
N THR A 58 -45.89 13.28 11.87
CA THR A 58 -46.85 12.21 12.11
C THR A 58 -46.27 10.88 11.65
N ILE A 59 -46.97 9.77 11.93
CA ILE A 59 -46.62 8.45 11.41
C ILE A 59 -47.82 7.90 10.64
N THR A 60 -47.60 7.03 9.65
CA THR A 60 -48.66 6.35 8.93
C THR A 60 -49.35 5.28 9.80
N ASP A 61 -50.66 5.13 9.63
CA ASP A 61 -51.46 4.10 10.27
C ASP A 61 -51.24 2.71 9.62
N ILE A 62 -52.06 1.71 10.07
CA ILE A 62 -51.97 0.31 9.59
C ILE A 62 -52.31 0.17 8.10
N ASP A 63 -53.11 1.09 7.56
CA ASP A 63 -53.49 1.15 6.14
C ASP A 63 -52.56 2.11 5.32
N GLY A 64 -51.46 2.56 5.93
CA GLY A 64 -50.49 3.43 5.30
C GLY A 64 -50.94 4.90 5.17
N ASN A 65 -52.08 5.29 5.76
CA ASN A 65 -52.61 6.64 5.63
C ASN A 65 -51.93 7.60 6.61
N TYR A 66 -51.80 8.86 6.22
CA TYR A 66 -51.25 9.91 7.05
C TYR A 66 -52.08 11.21 6.90
N SER A 67 -52.00 12.06 7.91
CA SER A 67 -52.56 13.42 7.91
C SER A 67 -51.59 14.36 8.63
N ILE A 68 -51.14 15.41 7.96
CA ILE A 68 -50.17 16.38 8.49
C ILE A 68 -50.58 17.80 8.09
N GLU A 69 -50.38 18.79 8.95
CA GLU A 69 -50.50 20.20 8.62
C GLU A 69 -49.11 20.70 8.10
N ALA A 70 -49.10 21.20 6.91
CA ALA A 70 -47.86 21.67 6.25
C ALA A 70 -48.10 23.06 5.57
N PRO A 71 -47.07 23.88 5.45
CA PRO A 71 -47.16 25.11 4.65
C PRO A 71 -47.52 24.78 3.22
N ALA A 72 -48.37 25.54 2.58
CA ALA A 72 -48.88 25.31 1.22
C ALA A 72 -47.77 25.18 0.15
N ASN A 73 -46.62 25.84 0.40
CA ASN A 73 -45.41 25.79 -0.42
C ASN A 73 -44.27 24.98 0.25
N GLY A 74 -44.55 24.20 1.29
CA GLY A 74 -43.58 23.40 2.04
C GLY A 74 -43.20 22.10 1.32
N THR A 75 -42.29 21.35 1.95
CA THR A 75 -41.89 20.02 1.53
C THR A 75 -42.10 19.04 2.68
N ILE A 76 -42.70 17.91 2.40
CA ILE A 76 -42.89 16.81 3.32
C ILE A 76 -41.83 15.74 3.06
N VAL A 77 -41.23 15.22 4.13
CA VAL A 77 -40.18 14.20 4.09
C VAL A 77 -40.74 12.92 4.69
N PHE A 78 -40.65 11.84 3.93
CA PHE A 78 -41.07 10.49 4.33
C PHE A 78 -39.84 9.64 4.62
N ARG A 79 -39.78 9.02 5.81
CA ARG A 79 -38.66 8.17 6.25
C ARG A 79 -39.16 6.88 6.84
N PHE A 80 -38.55 5.77 6.42
CA PHE A 80 -38.78 4.44 7.03
C PHE A 80 -37.46 3.67 7.02
N VAL A 81 -37.27 2.82 8.03
CA VAL A 81 -36.02 2.03 8.13
C VAL A 81 -35.93 1.05 6.97
N GLY A 82 -34.83 1.08 6.23
CA GLY A 82 -34.60 0.21 5.06
C GLY A 82 -35.23 0.69 3.76
N LEU A 83 -35.87 1.87 3.73
CA LEU A 83 -36.43 2.46 2.52
C LEU A 83 -35.78 3.83 2.23
N ARG A 84 -35.71 4.18 0.96
CA ARG A 84 -35.16 5.45 0.49
C ARG A 84 -36.03 6.61 0.96
N THR A 85 -35.43 7.60 1.60
CA THR A 85 -36.11 8.83 2.02
C THR A 85 -36.71 9.54 0.80
N VAL A 86 -38.00 9.87 0.82
CA VAL A 86 -38.70 10.57 -0.24
C VAL A 86 -39.06 11.97 0.24
N GLU A 87 -38.76 12.99 -0.57
CA GLU A 87 -39.15 14.38 -0.34
C GLU A 87 -40.22 14.77 -1.38
N GLN A 88 -41.37 15.27 -0.92
CA GLN A 88 -42.45 15.72 -1.79
C GLN A 88 -42.85 17.18 -1.48
N ALA A 89 -42.82 18.01 -2.49
CA ALA A 89 -43.33 19.38 -2.39
C ALA A 89 -44.86 19.38 -2.32
N VAL A 90 -45.41 20.15 -1.37
CA VAL A 90 -46.87 20.24 -1.13
C VAL A 90 -47.58 20.91 -2.31
N ASN A 91 -47.07 22.05 -2.80
CA ASN A 91 -47.61 22.77 -3.97
C ASN A 91 -49.13 22.95 -3.94
N ASN A 92 -49.70 23.40 -2.81
CA ASN A 92 -51.14 23.56 -2.61
C ASN A 92 -52.00 22.30 -2.78
N ARG A 93 -51.40 21.10 -2.72
CA ARG A 93 -52.14 19.84 -2.83
C ARG A 93 -52.57 19.34 -1.45
N ASN A 94 -53.85 18.98 -1.35
CA ASN A 94 -54.41 18.43 -0.12
C ASN A 94 -54.26 16.90 -0.03
N VAL A 95 -53.94 16.23 -1.14
CA VAL A 95 -53.71 14.79 -1.17
C VAL A 95 -52.39 14.50 -1.86
N ILE A 96 -51.53 13.76 -1.19
CA ILE A 96 -50.20 13.38 -1.76
C ILE A 96 -49.96 11.89 -1.39
N ASN A 97 -50.05 11.03 -2.38
CA ASN A 97 -49.71 9.60 -2.26
C ASN A 97 -48.23 9.41 -2.60
N VAL A 98 -47.53 8.56 -1.85
CA VAL A 98 -46.09 8.34 -2.00
C VAL A 98 -45.82 6.84 -2.04
N THR A 99 -45.03 6.42 -3.01
CA THR A 99 -44.46 5.08 -3.07
C THR A 99 -43.00 5.16 -2.64
N MET A 100 -42.62 4.37 -1.63
CA MET A 100 -41.25 4.27 -1.16
C MET A 100 -40.60 3.02 -1.72
N GLU A 101 -39.38 3.19 -2.24
CA GLU A 101 -38.57 2.10 -2.75
C GLU A 101 -37.59 1.62 -1.68
N SER A 102 -37.28 0.33 -1.67
CA SER A 102 -36.26 -0.23 -0.76
C SER A 102 -34.93 0.49 -0.95
N GLU A 103 -34.30 0.92 0.14
CA GLU A 103 -32.94 1.48 0.14
C GLU A 103 -31.89 0.40 -0.16
N SER A 104 -32.24 -0.85 0.01
CA SER A 104 -31.53 -1.96 -0.56
C SER A 104 -31.79 -2.01 -2.09
N LYS A 105 -31.19 -1.09 -2.85
CA LYS A 105 -30.37 -1.61 -3.92
C LYS A 105 -29.34 -2.46 -3.18
N GLU A 106 -29.60 -3.77 -3.03
CA GLU A 106 -28.50 -4.72 -3.07
C GLU A 106 -27.67 -4.23 -4.24
N LEU A 107 -26.51 -3.64 -3.96
CA LEU A 107 -25.46 -3.53 -4.94
C LEU A 107 -25.27 -4.99 -5.34
N GLU A 108 -25.91 -5.41 -6.42
CA GLU A 108 -25.72 -6.73 -6.99
C GLU A 108 -24.22 -6.85 -7.17
N GLU A 109 -23.56 -7.49 -6.21
CA GLU A 109 -22.13 -7.62 -6.20
C GLU A 109 -21.78 -8.51 -7.38
N VAL A 110 -21.53 -7.84 -8.51
CA VAL A 110 -21.17 -8.47 -9.76
C VAL A 110 -19.70 -8.81 -9.68
N MET A 111 -19.40 -10.07 -9.86
CA MET A 111 -18.05 -10.60 -9.88
C MET A 111 -17.66 -10.91 -11.33
N VAL A 112 -16.47 -10.48 -11.74
CA VAL A 112 -15.92 -10.89 -13.03
C VAL A 112 -15.42 -12.32 -12.91
N VAL A 113 -15.99 -13.22 -13.68
CA VAL A 113 -15.61 -14.64 -13.73
C VAL A 113 -15.29 -14.98 -15.18
N ALA A 114 -14.03 -15.21 -15.47
CA ALA A 114 -13.53 -15.51 -16.81
C ALA A 114 -13.92 -14.42 -17.83
N TYR A 115 -14.67 -14.76 -18.87
CA TYR A 115 -15.09 -13.87 -19.94
C TYR A 115 -16.48 -13.26 -19.71
N ALA A 116 -17.07 -13.44 -18.52
CA ALA A 116 -18.42 -12.99 -18.18
C ALA A 116 -18.48 -12.38 -16.79
N THR A 117 -19.52 -11.59 -16.54
CA THR A 117 -19.86 -11.13 -15.20
C THR A 117 -20.94 -12.05 -14.63
N ALA A 118 -20.73 -12.57 -13.43
CA ALA A 118 -21.72 -13.36 -12.71
C ALA A 118 -22.13 -12.63 -11.42
N LYS A 119 -23.38 -12.79 -11.03
CA LYS A 119 -23.84 -12.32 -9.72
C LYS A 119 -23.19 -13.20 -8.64
N LYS A 120 -22.63 -12.61 -7.60
CA LYS A 120 -21.90 -13.32 -6.54
C LYS A 120 -22.70 -14.47 -5.93
N TYR A 121 -24.01 -14.29 -5.74
CA TYR A 121 -24.89 -15.31 -5.18
C TYR A 121 -25.20 -16.48 -6.13
N SER A 122 -25.07 -16.27 -7.45
CA SER A 122 -25.27 -17.32 -8.46
C SER A 122 -23.98 -18.09 -8.78
N PHE A 123 -22.85 -17.65 -8.24
CA PHE A 123 -21.55 -18.29 -8.43
C PHE A 123 -21.32 -19.36 -7.36
N THR A 124 -21.34 -20.61 -7.76
CA THR A 124 -21.17 -21.77 -6.87
C THR A 124 -19.72 -22.10 -6.51
N GLY A 125 -18.77 -21.42 -7.14
CA GLY A 125 -17.33 -21.61 -6.95
C GLY A 125 -16.76 -20.82 -5.76
N ALA A 126 -15.61 -21.27 -5.23
CA ALA A 126 -14.89 -20.56 -4.18
C ALA A 126 -14.07 -19.40 -4.76
N ALA A 127 -14.64 -18.21 -4.73
CA ALA A 127 -13.97 -16.98 -5.15
C ALA A 127 -13.92 -15.94 -4.03
N SER A 128 -12.91 -15.08 -4.06
CA SER A 128 -12.79 -13.92 -3.19
C SER A 128 -12.45 -12.70 -4.01
N THR A 129 -13.14 -11.60 -3.80
CA THR A 129 -12.94 -10.34 -4.54
C THR A 129 -12.53 -9.24 -3.58
N MET A 130 -11.51 -8.50 -3.95
CA MET A 130 -11.08 -7.23 -3.32
C MET A 130 -11.45 -6.08 -4.25
N LYS A 131 -12.00 -5.01 -3.70
CA LYS A 131 -12.39 -3.80 -4.43
C LYS A 131 -11.28 -2.74 -4.36
N ALA A 132 -11.31 -1.78 -5.31
CA ALA A 132 -10.33 -0.69 -5.39
C ALA A 132 -10.09 0.02 -4.05
N GLY A 133 -11.15 0.32 -3.29
CA GLY A 133 -11.00 1.00 -2.00
C GLY A 133 -10.29 0.19 -0.92
N GLU A 134 -10.28 -1.13 -0.99
CA GLU A 134 -9.51 -2.01 -0.09
C GLU A 134 -8.05 -2.04 -0.53
N ILE A 135 -7.80 -2.12 -1.83
CA ILE A 135 -6.46 -2.11 -2.42
C ILE A 135 -5.75 -0.78 -2.14
N GLU A 136 -6.44 0.34 -2.35
CA GLU A 136 -5.89 1.68 -2.12
C GLU A 136 -5.49 1.93 -0.65
N LYS A 137 -6.18 1.30 0.32
CA LYS A 137 -5.86 1.42 1.76
C LYS A 137 -4.54 0.75 2.15
N LEU A 138 -4.12 -0.28 1.42
CA LEU A 138 -2.88 -1.01 1.71
C LEU A 138 -1.62 -0.22 1.36
N GLN A 139 -1.74 0.81 0.52
CA GLN A 139 -0.64 1.70 0.08
C GLN A 139 0.64 0.97 -0.35
N THR A 140 0.49 -0.23 -0.90
CA THR A 140 1.60 -1.03 -1.43
C THR A 140 1.94 -0.63 -2.86
N SER A 141 3.22 -0.67 -3.22
CA SER A 141 3.69 -0.48 -4.60
C SER A 141 3.55 -1.76 -5.45
N SER A 142 3.34 -2.90 -4.79
CA SER A 142 3.34 -4.23 -5.41
C SER A 142 1.96 -4.85 -5.40
N VAL A 143 1.46 -5.23 -6.58
CA VAL A 143 0.17 -5.93 -6.75
C VAL A 143 0.18 -7.30 -6.09
N SER A 144 1.32 -8.03 -6.14
CA SER A 144 1.42 -9.33 -5.51
C SER A 144 1.28 -9.27 -3.98
N ARG A 145 1.78 -8.18 -3.36
CA ARG A 145 1.65 -7.98 -1.90
C ARG A 145 0.26 -7.55 -1.45
N VAL A 146 -0.59 -7.06 -2.35
CA VAL A 146 -2.00 -6.74 -2.03
C VAL A 146 -2.73 -7.96 -1.47
N LEU A 147 -2.36 -9.16 -1.90
CA LEU A 147 -3.00 -10.43 -1.49
C LEU A 147 -2.49 -10.95 -0.15
N GLU A 148 -1.42 -10.36 0.41
CA GLU A 148 -0.81 -10.82 1.67
C GLU A 148 -1.75 -10.58 2.85
N GLY A 149 -2.20 -11.65 3.51
CA GLY A 149 -3.08 -11.58 4.68
C GLY A 149 -4.50 -11.07 4.41
N THR A 150 -4.87 -10.78 3.16
CA THR A 150 -6.16 -10.17 2.81
C THR A 150 -7.18 -11.17 2.29
N VAL A 151 -6.72 -12.24 1.66
CA VAL A 151 -7.58 -13.24 1.02
C VAL A 151 -7.39 -14.61 1.67
N SER A 152 -8.46 -15.18 2.24
CA SER A 152 -8.41 -16.50 2.86
C SER A 152 -8.01 -17.58 1.84
N GLY A 153 -7.13 -18.51 2.21
CA GLY A 153 -6.64 -19.59 1.36
C GLY A 153 -5.64 -19.14 0.28
N VAL A 154 -5.17 -17.91 0.34
CA VAL A 154 -4.04 -17.40 -0.46
C VAL A 154 -2.86 -17.16 0.48
N GLN A 155 -1.74 -17.74 0.16
CA GLN A 155 -0.48 -17.54 0.83
C GLN A 155 0.41 -16.68 -0.06
N ALA A 156 0.77 -15.50 0.40
CA ALA A 156 1.73 -14.63 -0.24
C ALA A 156 3.00 -14.59 0.63
N SER A 157 4.13 -14.89 0.05
CA SER A 157 5.41 -14.89 0.74
C SER A 157 6.41 -14.03 -0.03
N ALA A 158 6.87 -12.95 0.58
CA ALA A 158 7.95 -12.16 0.01
C ALA A 158 9.29 -12.82 0.36
N SER A 159 10.05 -13.22 -0.66
CA SER A 159 11.38 -13.82 -0.48
C SER A 159 12.41 -12.81 0.04
N SER A 160 12.18 -11.52 -0.21
CA SER A 160 13.04 -10.43 0.24
C SER A 160 12.25 -9.16 0.49
N GLY A 161 12.84 -8.23 1.27
CA GLY A 161 12.32 -6.87 1.45
C GLY A 161 12.67 -5.91 0.32
N GLN A 162 13.28 -6.40 -0.76
CA GLN A 162 13.76 -5.57 -1.86
C GLN A 162 12.60 -4.97 -2.67
N PRO A 163 12.61 -3.67 -2.96
CA PRO A 163 11.61 -3.03 -3.81
C PRO A 163 11.53 -3.66 -5.20
N GLY A 164 10.32 -3.78 -5.74
CA GLY A 164 10.06 -4.35 -7.06
C GLY A 164 10.08 -5.88 -7.14
N THR A 165 10.41 -6.58 -6.05
CA THR A 165 10.36 -8.05 -6.03
C THR A 165 8.92 -8.52 -5.84
N ASP A 166 8.48 -9.43 -6.72
CA ASP A 166 7.18 -10.07 -6.61
C ASP A 166 7.11 -10.99 -5.38
N ALA A 167 5.98 -10.97 -4.67
CA ALA A 167 5.70 -12.00 -3.67
C ALA A 167 5.34 -13.31 -4.38
N GLU A 168 5.83 -14.42 -3.86
CA GLU A 168 5.41 -15.74 -4.30
C GLU A 168 4.00 -16.02 -3.80
N ILE A 169 3.06 -16.16 -4.73
CA ILE A 169 1.65 -16.42 -4.43
C ILE A 169 1.37 -17.90 -4.60
N ARG A 170 0.73 -18.50 -3.60
CA ARG A 170 0.23 -19.87 -3.64
C ARG A 170 -1.22 -19.91 -3.21
N ILE A 171 -2.05 -20.60 -3.98
CA ILE A 171 -3.48 -20.78 -3.68
C ILE A 171 -3.70 -22.21 -3.24
N ARG A 172 -4.20 -22.40 -2.00
CA ARG A 172 -4.43 -23.71 -1.38
C ARG A 172 -3.20 -24.62 -1.25
N GLY A 173 -1.99 -24.05 -1.25
CA GLY A 173 -0.74 -24.77 -1.01
C GLY A 173 0.08 -25.07 -2.27
N ILE A 174 0.97 -26.05 -2.16
CA ILE A 174 1.90 -26.44 -3.23
C ILE A 174 1.19 -27.43 -4.15
N GLY A 175 1.01 -27.08 -5.41
CA GLY A 175 0.34 -27.93 -6.42
C GLY A 175 1.27 -28.97 -7.05
N SER A 176 2.58 -28.71 -7.09
CA SER A 176 3.57 -29.61 -7.71
C SER A 176 4.93 -29.50 -7.03
N ILE A 177 5.66 -30.61 -6.98
CA ILE A 177 7.04 -30.65 -6.47
C ILE A 177 8.04 -30.20 -7.56
N ASN A 178 7.75 -30.50 -8.82
CA ASN A 178 8.68 -30.30 -9.95
C ASN A 178 8.24 -29.20 -10.93
N ALA A 179 7.02 -28.67 -10.80
CA ALA A 179 6.50 -27.60 -11.64
C ALA A 179 6.15 -26.35 -10.82
N SER A 180 6.01 -25.21 -11.49
CA SER A 180 5.59 -23.99 -10.86
C SER A 180 4.24 -24.14 -10.15
N SER A 181 4.13 -23.66 -8.91
CA SER A 181 2.88 -23.55 -8.15
C SER A 181 2.27 -22.15 -8.23
N ALA A 182 2.79 -21.26 -9.08
CA ALA A 182 2.28 -19.90 -9.26
C ALA A 182 0.88 -19.94 -9.91
N PRO A 183 -0.05 -19.08 -9.48
CA PRO A 183 -1.34 -18.94 -10.10
C PRO A 183 -1.24 -18.26 -11.47
N LEU A 184 -2.26 -18.43 -12.31
CA LEU A 184 -2.41 -17.69 -13.54
C LEU A 184 -2.93 -16.29 -13.25
N TYR A 185 -2.28 -15.27 -13.79
CA TYR A 185 -2.81 -13.90 -13.79
C TYR A 185 -3.58 -13.62 -15.08
N VAL A 186 -4.73 -12.97 -14.93
CA VAL A 186 -5.58 -12.55 -16.05
C VAL A 186 -5.91 -11.08 -15.85
N VAL A 187 -5.53 -10.23 -16.80
CA VAL A 187 -5.76 -8.78 -16.74
C VAL A 187 -6.77 -8.40 -17.82
N ASP A 188 -7.91 -7.83 -17.41
CA ASP A 188 -9.00 -7.44 -18.29
C ASP A 188 -9.43 -8.56 -19.27
N GLY A 189 -9.44 -9.80 -18.78
CA GLY A 189 -9.82 -10.98 -19.54
C GLY A 189 -8.70 -11.65 -20.36
N VAL A 190 -7.49 -11.10 -20.38
CA VAL A 190 -6.35 -11.64 -21.14
C VAL A 190 -5.33 -12.24 -20.17
N PRO A 191 -4.84 -13.49 -20.39
CA PRO A 191 -3.75 -14.06 -19.63
C PRO A 191 -2.50 -13.17 -19.69
N PHE A 192 -1.90 -12.94 -18.54
CA PHE A 192 -0.77 -12.04 -18.37
C PHE A 192 0.45 -12.81 -17.86
N ASP A 193 1.51 -12.86 -18.67
CA ASP A 193 2.74 -13.60 -18.38
C ASP A 193 3.90 -12.69 -17.91
N GLY A 194 3.65 -11.38 -17.76
CA GLY A 194 4.63 -10.40 -17.25
C GLY A 194 4.70 -10.35 -15.73
N SER A 195 5.64 -9.55 -15.20
CA SER A 195 5.67 -9.23 -13.77
C SER A 195 4.44 -8.41 -13.38
N VAL A 196 3.68 -8.89 -12.40
CA VAL A 196 2.49 -8.19 -11.91
C VAL A 196 2.81 -6.86 -11.23
N ASN A 197 4.07 -6.65 -10.81
CA ASN A 197 4.53 -5.37 -10.27
C ASN A 197 4.65 -4.27 -11.34
N SER A 198 4.58 -4.62 -12.63
CA SER A 198 4.47 -3.63 -13.71
C SER A 198 3.09 -2.95 -13.73
N ILE A 199 2.08 -3.57 -13.12
CA ILE A 199 0.73 -3.01 -13.01
C ILE A 199 0.68 -2.04 -11.82
N ASN A 200 0.09 -0.86 -12.04
CA ASN A 200 -0.13 0.08 -10.94
C ASN A 200 -1.34 -0.34 -10.11
N PRO A 201 -1.20 -0.57 -8.78
CA PRO A 201 -2.34 -0.88 -7.92
C PRO A 201 -3.46 0.16 -7.98
N ASP A 202 -3.13 1.43 -8.18
CA ASP A 202 -4.10 2.52 -8.30
C ASP A 202 -4.96 2.44 -9.58
N ASP A 203 -4.56 1.66 -10.59
CA ASP A 203 -5.35 1.42 -11.81
C ASP A 203 -6.33 0.24 -11.66
N ILE A 204 -6.28 -0.49 -10.54
CA ILE A 204 -7.10 -1.69 -10.33
C ILE A 204 -8.47 -1.29 -9.77
N ALA A 205 -9.53 -1.78 -10.42
CA ALA A 205 -10.91 -1.66 -9.94
C ALA A 205 -11.26 -2.79 -8.97
N SER A 206 -10.85 -4.03 -9.32
CA SER A 206 -11.06 -5.20 -8.47
C SER A 206 -10.04 -6.29 -8.79
N MET A 207 -9.80 -7.13 -7.78
CA MET A 207 -8.98 -8.33 -7.89
C MET A 207 -9.78 -9.52 -7.38
N THR A 208 -10.02 -10.51 -8.24
CA THR A 208 -10.79 -11.72 -7.90
C THR A 208 -9.90 -12.93 -7.96
N VAL A 209 -9.88 -13.70 -6.88
CA VAL A 209 -9.10 -14.95 -6.77
C VAL A 209 -10.04 -16.13 -6.90
N LEU A 210 -9.86 -16.93 -7.97
CA LEU A 210 -10.56 -18.20 -8.19
C LEU A 210 -9.72 -19.31 -7.57
N LYS A 211 -10.30 -19.97 -6.55
CA LYS A 211 -9.54 -20.92 -5.72
C LYS A 211 -9.80 -22.39 -6.05
N ASP A 212 -10.87 -22.70 -6.77
CA ASP A 212 -11.24 -24.07 -7.08
C ASP A 212 -11.11 -24.39 -8.57
N ALA A 213 -11.01 -25.68 -8.88
CA ALA A 213 -10.84 -26.18 -10.22
C ALA A 213 -12.07 -25.89 -11.10
N ALA A 214 -13.29 -25.88 -10.53
CA ALA A 214 -14.50 -25.59 -11.29
C ALA A 214 -14.52 -24.15 -11.80
N SER A 215 -14.15 -23.19 -10.93
CA SER A 215 -14.02 -21.77 -11.30
C SER A 215 -12.89 -21.52 -12.29
N ALA A 216 -11.78 -22.26 -12.17
CA ALA A 216 -10.60 -22.11 -12.99
C ALA A 216 -10.66 -22.89 -14.30
N ALA A 217 -11.65 -23.79 -14.47
CA ALA A 217 -11.76 -24.69 -15.63
C ALA A 217 -11.76 -23.97 -16.99
N LEU A 218 -12.31 -22.76 -17.06
CA LEU A 218 -12.33 -21.93 -18.26
C LEU A 218 -10.93 -21.52 -18.75
N TYR A 219 -9.91 -21.59 -17.89
CA TYR A 219 -8.52 -21.27 -18.21
C TYR A 219 -7.67 -22.51 -18.49
N GLY A 220 -8.32 -23.71 -18.52
CA GLY A 220 -7.67 -24.99 -18.81
C GLY A 220 -6.56 -25.33 -17.82
N SER A 221 -5.52 -26.03 -18.30
CA SER A 221 -4.38 -26.47 -17.48
C SER A 221 -3.60 -25.31 -16.84
N ARG A 222 -3.58 -24.14 -17.45
CA ARG A 222 -2.93 -22.93 -16.88
C ARG A 222 -3.60 -22.45 -15.59
N GLY A 223 -4.89 -22.75 -15.38
CA GLY A 223 -5.63 -22.43 -14.18
C GLY A 223 -5.50 -23.43 -13.03
N ALA A 224 -4.73 -24.51 -13.20
CA ALA A 224 -4.64 -25.60 -12.21
C ALA A 224 -4.21 -25.15 -10.81
N ASN A 225 -3.34 -24.16 -10.70
CA ASN A 225 -2.86 -23.58 -9.45
C ASN A 225 -3.74 -22.41 -8.94
N GLY A 226 -4.94 -22.23 -9.53
CA GLY A 226 -5.82 -21.09 -9.29
C GLY A 226 -5.58 -19.95 -10.26
N VAL A 227 -6.52 -19.00 -10.28
CA VAL A 227 -6.50 -17.85 -11.19
C VAL A 227 -6.73 -16.55 -10.41
N ILE A 228 -5.93 -15.55 -10.70
CA ILE A 228 -6.08 -14.20 -10.16
C ILE A 228 -6.52 -13.29 -11.30
N ILE A 229 -7.77 -12.83 -11.24
CA ILE A 229 -8.35 -11.93 -12.23
C ILE A 229 -8.20 -10.50 -11.73
N ILE A 230 -7.53 -9.67 -12.50
CA ILE A 230 -7.33 -8.25 -12.25
C ILE A 230 -8.20 -7.49 -13.25
N THR A 231 -9.18 -6.76 -12.73
CA THR A 231 -10.00 -5.86 -13.55
C THR A 231 -9.53 -4.44 -13.31
N THR A 232 -9.23 -3.72 -14.38
CA THR A 232 -8.75 -2.34 -14.27
C THR A 232 -9.88 -1.33 -14.29
N LYS A 233 -9.59 -0.12 -13.80
CA LYS A 233 -10.57 0.98 -13.76
C LYS A 233 -11.01 1.37 -15.17
N GLN A 234 -12.28 1.66 -15.28
CA GLN A 234 -12.92 2.14 -16.52
C GLN A 234 -13.65 3.46 -16.24
N GLY A 235 -14.00 4.18 -17.28
CA GLY A 235 -14.90 5.32 -17.19
C GLY A 235 -16.30 4.90 -16.75
N GLN A 236 -17.06 5.84 -16.21
CA GLN A 236 -18.49 5.63 -15.93
C GLN A 236 -19.32 6.30 -17.03
N GLN A 237 -20.36 5.60 -17.48
CA GLN A 237 -21.30 6.11 -18.45
C GLN A 237 -22.05 7.31 -17.88
N ASP A 238 -22.32 8.30 -18.71
CA ASP A 238 -23.10 9.51 -18.38
C ASP A 238 -22.54 10.29 -17.16
N SER A 239 -21.21 10.29 -17.01
CA SER A 239 -20.48 10.95 -15.92
C SER A 239 -19.61 12.10 -16.41
N LYS A 240 -19.54 13.17 -15.61
CA LYS A 240 -18.60 14.27 -15.89
C LYS A 240 -17.17 13.78 -15.77
N ALA A 241 -16.26 14.42 -16.51
CA ALA A 241 -14.83 14.16 -16.37
C ALA A 241 -14.35 14.42 -14.95
N THR A 242 -13.73 13.42 -14.35
CA THR A 242 -13.13 13.50 -13.02
C THR A 242 -11.64 13.34 -13.15
N VAL A 243 -10.87 14.29 -12.61
CA VAL A 243 -9.42 14.24 -12.53
C VAL A 243 -9.02 13.90 -11.08
N LYS A 244 -8.24 12.84 -10.90
CA LYS A 244 -7.70 12.44 -9.60
C LYS A 244 -6.18 12.53 -9.65
N VAL A 245 -5.59 13.26 -8.72
CA VAL A 245 -4.14 13.32 -8.50
C VAL A 245 -3.85 12.74 -7.12
N LYS A 246 -2.94 11.79 -7.05
CA LYS A 246 -2.48 11.17 -5.81
C LYS A 246 -0.97 11.26 -5.74
N ALA A 247 -0.46 11.88 -4.69
CA ALA A 247 0.96 11.89 -4.38
C ALA A 247 1.18 11.17 -3.05
N THR A 248 2.13 10.25 -3.01
CA THR A 248 2.49 9.50 -1.81
C THR A 248 3.98 9.66 -1.55
N LEU A 249 4.32 10.06 -0.34
CA LEU A 249 5.69 10.10 0.17
C LEU A 249 5.78 9.17 1.36
N GLY A 250 6.81 8.37 1.42
CA GLY A 250 7.04 7.43 2.51
C GLY A 250 8.52 7.22 2.77
N GLY A 251 8.83 6.74 3.96
CA GLY A 251 10.16 6.31 4.34
C GLY A 251 10.10 4.94 4.99
N SER A 252 11.07 4.09 4.69
CA SER A 252 11.22 2.79 5.32
C SER A 252 12.55 2.74 6.06
N SER A 253 12.56 2.08 7.19
CA SER A 253 13.76 1.84 7.99
C SER A 253 13.72 0.42 8.53
N ARG A 254 14.84 -0.04 9.07
CA ARG A 254 14.91 -1.36 9.69
C ARG A 254 14.00 -1.40 10.93
N ALA A 255 13.08 -2.36 10.95
CA ALA A 255 12.12 -2.53 12.05
C ALA A 255 12.76 -3.20 13.29
N VAL A 256 13.72 -4.11 13.08
CA VAL A 256 14.41 -4.84 14.13
C VAL A 256 15.87 -4.40 14.14
N ARG A 257 16.35 -3.95 15.29
CA ARG A 257 17.77 -3.62 15.48
C ARG A 257 18.63 -4.87 15.37
N ASP A 258 19.86 -4.69 14.87
CA ASP A 258 20.87 -5.74 14.96
C ASP A 258 21.28 -5.95 16.42
N TYR A 259 21.82 -7.13 16.69
CA TYR A 259 22.45 -7.41 17.98
C TYR A 259 23.68 -6.52 18.18
N ASP A 260 23.98 -6.20 19.43
CA ASP A 260 25.21 -5.52 19.78
C ASP A 260 26.41 -6.36 19.35
N ARG A 261 27.35 -5.71 18.70
CA ARG A 261 28.57 -6.36 18.21
C ARG A 261 29.76 -5.99 19.08
N VAL A 262 30.72 -6.88 19.09
CA VAL A 262 32.03 -6.58 19.70
C VAL A 262 32.68 -5.46 18.92
N ASN A 263 33.17 -4.46 19.62
CA ASN A 263 33.93 -3.37 19.02
C ASN A 263 35.38 -3.81 18.71
N THR A 264 36.13 -2.96 18.03
CA THR A 264 37.55 -3.24 17.65
C THR A 264 38.38 -3.70 18.83
N ASN A 265 38.26 -3.04 19.99
CA ASN A 265 39.04 -3.38 21.20
C ASN A 265 38.75 -4.78 21.71
N GLN A 266 37.46 -5.07 21.88
CA GLN A 266 36.99 -6.38 22.34
C GLN A 266 37.35 -7.48 21.34
N TYR A 267 37.29 -7.18 20.05
CA TYR A 267 37.63 -8.17 19.01
C TYR A 267 39.13 -8.53 19.07
N PHE A 268 40.01 -7.55 19.26
CA PHE A 268 41.43 -7.77 19.37
C PHE A 268 41.81 -8.57 20.61
N GLU A 269 41.20 -8.27 21.77
CA GLU A 269 41.43 -9.04 23.01
C GLU A 269 40.95 -10.50 22.86
N LEU A 270 39.75 -10.72 22.28
CA LEU A 270 39.21 -12.06 22.05
C LEU A 270 40.03 -12.85 21.02
N TYR A 271 40.49 -12.21 19.95
CA TYR A 271 41.29 -12.88 18.93
C TYR A 271 42.69 -13.22 19.50
N TRP A 272 43.26 -12.35 20.31
CA TRP A 272 44.47 -12.65 21.06
C TRP A 272 44.31 -13.90 21.94
N GLU A 273 43.21 -13.99 22.66
CA GLU A 273 42.93 -15.17 23.49
C GLU A 273 42.82 -16.45 22.64
N ALA A 274 42.17 -16.35 21.50
CA ALA A 274 42.08 -17.46 20.55
C ALA A 274 43.46 -17.91 20.05
N LEU A 275 44.33 -16.95 19.66
CA LEU A 275 45.70 -17.23 19.24
C LEU A 275 46.54 -17.84 20.38
N ARG A 276 46.48 -17.27 21.60
CA ARG A 276 47.15 -17.82 22.76
C ARG A 276 46.73 -19.26 23.00
N ASN A 277 45.44 -19.54 22.98
CA ASN A 277 44.91 -20.89 23.21
C ASN A 277 45.30 -21.86 22.06
N GLN A 278 45.41 -21.36 20.83
CA GLN A 278 45.91 -22.13 19.69
C GLN A 278 47.37 -22.53 19.89
N TYR A 279 48.23 -21.54 20.25
CA TYR A 279 49.65 -21.79 20.50
C TYR A 279 49.88 -22.67 21.72
N ALA A 280 49.13 -22.48 22.81
CA ALA A 280 49.26 -23.30 24.04
C ALA A 280 48.88 -24.80 23.80
N LYS A 281 48.24 -25.16 22.70
CA LYS A 281 47.99 -26.56 22.34
C LYS A 281 49.15 -27.21 21.63
N SER A 282 50.13 -26.44 21.12
CA SER A 282 51.35 -26.97 20.53
C SER A 282 52.39 -27.22 21.61
N SER A 283 53.12 -28.33 21.48
CA SER A 283 54.25 -28.67 22.34
C SER A 283 55.43 -27.66 22.25
N ASP A 284 55.43 -26.81 21.25
CA ASP A 284 56.48 -25.84 20.97
C ASP A 284 56.46 -24.61 21.89
N TYR A 285 55.33 -24.44 22.59
CA TYR A 285 55.10 -23.24 23.43
C TYR A 285 54.74 -23.58 24.86
N THR A 286 55.37 -22.89 25.80
CA THR A 286 54.88 -22.79 27.18
C THR A 286 53.74 -21.78 27.29
N PRO A 287 52.94 -21.75 28.33
CA PRO A 287 51.88 -20.72 28.48
C PRO A 287 52.36 -19.29 28.35
N ALA A 288 53.57 -18.98 28.87
CA ALA A 288 54.15 -17.64 28.75
C ALA A 288 54.63 -17.32 27.35
N THR A 289 55.28 -18.27 26.65
CA THR A 289 55.74 -18.07 25.27
C THR A 289 54.56 -18.06 24.28
N ALA A 290 53.49 -18.81 24.55
CA ALA A 290 52.25 -18.76 23.78
C ALA A 290 51.59 -17.36 23.84
N ALA A 291 51.56 -16.73 25.04
CA ALA A 291 51.04 -15.37 25.21
C ALA A 291 51.89 -14.34 24.46
N THR A 292 53.24 -14.46 24.56
CA THR A 292 54.16 -13.57 23.85
C THR A 292 54.01 -13.70 22.33
N GLN A 293 53.88 -14.92 21.82
CA GLN A 293 53.69 -15.17 20.39
C GLN A 293 52.34 -14.64 19.90
N ALA A 294 51.29 -14.83 20.70
CA ALA A 294 49.98 -14.29 20.39
C ALA A 294 49.98 -12.75 20.23
N SER A 295 50.63 -12.03 21.16
CA SER A 295 50.79 -10.58 21.08
C SER A 295 51.57 -10.14 19.82
N LYS A 296 52.64 -10.88 19.48
CA LYS A 296 53.47 -10.60 18.31
C LYS A 296 52.74 -10.80 17.00
N ASP A 297 51.95 -11.88 16.89
CA ASP A 297 51.33 -12.29 15.64
C ASP A 297 49.92 -11.70 15.45
N LEU A 298 49.33 -11.11 16.51
CA LEU A 298 47.93 -10.65 16.52
C LEU A 298 47.57 -9.81 15.30
N VAL A 299 48.29 -8.71 15.08
CA VAL A 299 47.98 -7.79 13.98
C VAL A 299 48.15 -8.46 12.63
N THR A 300 49.26 -9.16 12.42
CA THR A 300 49.55 -9.82 11.15
C THR A 300 48.53 -10.93 10.84
N LYS A 301 48.16 -11.73 11.84
CA LYS A 301 47.18 -12.83 11.65
C LYS A 301 45.76 -12.31 11.45
N LEU A 302 45.37 -11.24 12.19
CA LEU A 302 44.02 -10.69 12.10
C LEU A 302 43.82 -9.82 10.86
N MET A 303 44.82 -8.97 10.55
CA MET A 303 44.70 -8.01 9.47
C MET A 303 45.15 -8.55 8.10
N GLY A 304 45.86 -9.68 8.06
CA GLY A 304 46.32 -10.28 6.82
C GLY A 304 47.23 -9.38 5.96
N GLY A 305 47.94 -8.44 6.57
CA GLY A 305 48.77 -7.42 5.91
C GLY A 305 48.10 -6.07 5.69
N GLY A 306 46.81 -5.94 6.06
CA GLY A 306 46.12 -4.63 6.09
C GLY A 306 46.60 -3.69 7.18
N PRO A 307 46.17 -2.43 7.20
CA PRO A 307 46.61 -1.42 8.14
C PRO A 307 46.20 -1.78 9.57
N ASN A 308 47.09 -1.55 10.50
CA ASN A 308 46.83 -1.74 11.94
C ASN A 308 45.86 -0.65 12.43
N PRO A 309 44.67 -0.99 12.95
CA PRO A 309 43.73 0.02 13.44
C PRO A 309 44.25 0.85 14.63
N TYR A 310 45.33 0.44 15.30
CA TYR A 310 45.98 1.21 16.36
C TYR A 310 47.17 2.04 15.86
N GLY A 311 47.40 2.05 14.57
CA GLY A 311 48.52 2.76 13.98
C GLY A 311 49.88 2.12 14.24
N THR A 312 50.93 2.77 13.77
CA THR A 312 52.33 2.30 13.88
C THR A 312 52.89 2.41 15.33
N GLN A 313 52.28 3.26 16.14
CA GLN A 313 52.72 3.48 17.55
C GLN A 313 52.37 2.30 18.48
N TYR A 314 51.43 1.44 18.10
CA TYR A 314 51.06 0.24 18.82
C TYR A 314 51.20 -1.00 17.92
N PRO A 315 52.41 -1.43 17.58
CA PRO A 315 52.63 -2.60 16.73
C PRO A 315 52.12 -3.89 17.37
N GLN A 316 52.01 -3.94 18.69
CA GLN A 316 51.40 -5.00 19.49
C GLN A 316 50.38 -4.35 20.44
N PRO A 317 49.14 -4.13 19.94
CA PRO A 317 48.15 -3.39 20.73
C PRO A 317 47.60 -4.15 21.95
N VAL A 318 47.75 -5.46 21.99
CA VAL A 318 47.35 -6.32 23.12
C VAL A 318 48.63 -6.90 23.76
N GLY A 319 48.79 -6.68 25.06
CA GLY A 319 49.89 -7.17 25.84
C GLY A 319 49.83 -8.68 26.09
N THR A 320 50.89 -9.22 26.74
CA THR A 320 50.97 -10.65 27.09
C THR A 320 49.96 -11.06 28.17
N ASP A 321 49.36 -10.10 28.84
CA ASP A 321 48.22 -10.26 29.77
C ASP A 321 46.86 -10.39 29.09
N GLY A 322 46.81 -10.22 27.76
CA GLY A 322 45.58 -10.26 26.99
C GLY A 322 44.75 -8.98 27.04
N LYS A 323 45.32 -7.90 27.54
CA LYS A 323 44.66 -6.61 27.66
C LYS A 323 45.27 -5.60 26.68
N LEU A 324 44.45 -4.67 26.25
CA LEU A 324 44.92 -3.54 25.43
C LEU A 324 46.00 -2.77 26.19
N ALA A 325 47.04 -2.37 25.48
CA ALA A 325 48.09 -1.51 25.99
C ALA A 325 47.51 -0.18 26.47
N ALA A 326 48.06 0.33 27.59
CA ALA A 326 47.60 1.59 28.15
C ALA A 326 47.66 2.72 27.12
N GLY A 327 46.51 3.39 26.91
CA GLY A 327 46.38 4.48 25.94
C GLY A 327 46.14 4.03 24.50
N ALA A 328 46.16 2.74 24.18
CA ALA A 328 45.81 2.26 22.85
C ALA A 328 44.33 2.53 22.53
N ARG A 329 44.11 3.28 21.48
CA ARG A 329 42.75 3.58 20.95
C ARG A 329 42.74 3.31 19.47
N PRO A 330 41.72 2.65 18.93
CA PRO A 330 41.65 2.41 17.54
C PRO A 330 41.41 3.74 16.80
N LEU A 331 42.08 3.95 15.70
CA LEU A 331 41.92 5.09 14.80
C LEU A 331 40.54 5.07 14.10
N TRP A 332 39.98 3.87 13.95
CA TRP A 332 38.63 3.66 13.44
C TRP A 332 37.95 2.46 14.12
N ASN A 333 36.63 2.53 14.14
CA ASN A 333 35.75 1.43 14.56
C ASN A 333 34.51 1.53 13.67
N SER A 334 34.57 0.90 12.51
CA SER A 334 33.60 1.06 11.42
C SER A 334 32.29 0.37 11.72
N ASP A 335 31.16 1.05 11.52
CA ASP A 335 29.84 0.42 11.46
C ASP A 335 29.48 0.08 10.01
N TRP A 336 29.86 -1.12 9.60
CA TRP A 336 29.59 -1.62 8.26
C TRP A 336 28.12 -1.81 7.97
N SER A 337 27.28 -2.06 9.01
CA SER A 337 25.84 -2.15 8.81
C SER A 337 25.24 -0.82 8.41
N ASP A 338 25.63 0.24 9.09
CA ASP A 338 25.17 1.59 8.78
C ASP A 338 25.68 2.04 7.39
N ALA A 339 26.95 1.73 7.10
CA ALA A 339 27.57 2.05 5.80
C ALA A 339 26.91 1.33 4.60
N MET A 340 26.31 0.17 4.82
CA MET A 340 25.62 -0.63 3.79
C MET A 340 24.14 -0.31 3.67
N GLU A 341 23.64 0.66 4.44
CA GLU A 341 22.26 1.09 4.41
C GLU A 341 22.13 2.52 3.85
N GLN A 342 20.98 2.78 3.26
CA GLN A 342 20.60 4.10 2.76
C GLN A 342 19.22 4.49 3.28
N GLN A 343 18.89 5.78 3.16
CA GLN A 343 17.53 6.23 3.42
C GLN A 343 16.58 5.66 2.37
N ALA A 344 15.69 4.79 2.81
CA ALA A 344 14.70 4.15 1.96
C ALA A 344 13.49 5.07 1.77
N LEU A 345 13.57 5.96 0.78
CA LEU A 345 12.53 6.92 0.44
C LEU A 345 11.67 6.38 -0.71
N ARG A 346 10.35 6.46 -0.53
CA ARG A 346 9.36 6.18 -1.58
C ARG A 346 8.68 7.46 -2.00
N THR A 347 8.65 7.69 -3.30
CA THR A 347 7.87 8.76 -3.93
C THR A 347 6.99 8.15 -5.01
N GLU A 348 5.69 8.42 -4.96
CA GLU A 348 4.74 7.94 -5.94
C GLU A 348 3.79 9.06 -6.35
N LEU A 349 3.60 9.23 -7.65
CA LEU A 349 2.69 10.19 -8.23
C LEU A 349 1.80 9.48 -9.25
N ASN A 350 0.49 9.56 -9.04
CA ASN A 350 -0.52 8.98 -9.91
C ASN A 350 -1.50 10.07 -10.35
N LEU A 351 -1.69 10.19 -11.65
CA LEU A 351 -2.69 11.05 -12.28
C LEU A 351 -3.68 10.15 -13.00
N SER A 352 -4.97 10.37 -12.81
CA SER A 352 -5.99 9.69 -13.60
C SER A 352 -7.12 10.63 -14.00
N VAL A 353 -7.69 10.37 -15.17
CA VAL A 353 -8.82 11.08 -15.72
C VAL A 353 -9.85 10.04 -16.16
N SER A 354 -11.05 10.14 -15.66
CA SER A 354 -12.15 9.24 -16.02
C SER A 354 -13.42 10.01 -16.30
N GLY A 355 -14.25 9.50 -17.19
CA GLY A 355 -15.52 10.11 -17.52
C GLY A 355 -16.25 9.32 -18.60
N GLY A 356 -17.39 9.83 -19.05
CA GLY A 356 -18.13 9.24 -20.14
C GLY A 356 -19.39 9.99 -20.47
N GLY A 357 -19.78 9.93 -21.73
CA GLY A 357 -21.09 10.32 -22.23
C GLY A 357 -22.04 9.12 -22.28
N LYS A 358 -23.15 9.27 -22.97
CA LYS A 358 -24.14 8.20 -23.14
C LYS A 358 -23.60 6.96 -23.85
N ALA A 359 -22.74 7.17 -24.87
CA ALA A 359 -22.21 6.10 -25.71
C ALA A 359 -20.73 5.78 -25.46
N ASN A 360 -19.97 6.65 -24.78
CA ASN A 360 -18.52 6.53 -24.65
C ASN A 360 -18.11 6.62 -23.19
N GLN A 361 -17.16 5.77 -22.80
CA GLN A 361 -16.54 5.78 -21.47
C GLN A 361 -15.03 5.77 -21.66
N TYR A 362 -14.31 6.50 -20.82
CA TYR A 362 -12.87 6.54 -20.90
C TYR A 362 -12.23 6.63 -19.51
N PHE A 363 -11.10 5.98 -19.41
CA PHE A 363 -10.18 6.08 -18.26
C PHE A 363 -8.76 6.19 -18.80
N PHE A 364 -8.05 7.23 -18.37
CA PHE A 364 -6.63 7.41 -18.63
C PHE A 364 -5.89 7.56 -17.32
N SER A 365 -4.72 6.94 -17.22
CA SER A 365 -3.83 7.14 -16.08
C SER A 365 -2.38 7.24 -16.51
N ALA A 366 -1.61 7.98 -15.70
CA ALA A 366 -0.17 8.05 -15.74
C ALA A 366 0.36 7.95 -14.31
N GLY A 367 1.33 7.06 -14.10
CA GLY A 367 1.92 6.82 -12.78
C GLY A 367 3.44 6.82 -12.84
N TYR A 368 4.06 7.37 -11.81
CA TYR A 368 5.49 7.30 -11.55
C TYR A 368 5.72 6.83 -10.11
N LEU A 369 6.56 5.84 -9.96
CA LEU A 369 7.01 5.31 -8.67
C LEU A 369 8.53 5.32 -8.64
N ASN A 370 9.10 5.82 -7.54
CA ASN A 370 10.49 5.64 -7.17
C ASN A 370 10.54 5.17 -5.73
N ASP A 371 10.93 3.91 -5.54
CA ASP A 371 10.94 3.21 -4.25
C ASP A 371 12.36 2.75 -3.95
N LYS A 372 13.06 3.45 -3.04
CA LYS A 372 14.41 3.09 -2.61
C LYS A 372 14.33 2.06 -1.49
N GLY A 373 15.16 1.03 -1.58
CA GLY A 373 15.30 0.02 -0.52
C GLY A 373 16.27 0.46 0.58
N ILE A 374 16.27 -0.27 1.68
CA ILE A 374 17.17 -0.01 2.82
C ILE A 374 18.62 -0.34 2.47
N ALA A 375 18.85 -1.43 1.71
CA ALA A 375 20.20 -1.77 1.26
C ALA A 375 20.72 -0.73 0.27
N LEU A 376 21.97 -0.34 0.43
CA LEU A 376 22.66 0.61 -0.47
C LEU A 376 22.47 0.18 -1.93
N GLU A 377 22.21 1.15 -2.82
CA GLU A 377 21.97 0.96 -4.26
C GLU A 377 20.77 0.08 -4.62
N SER A 378 19.95 -0.33 -3.65
CA SER A 378 18.70 -1.03 -3.96
C SER A 378 17.57 -0.06 -4.26
N GLY A 379 16.78 -0.36 -5.26
CA GLY A 379 15.63 0.47 -5.62
C GLY A 379 14.80 -0.07 -6.75
N TYR A 380 13.61 0.47 -6.90
CA TYR A 380 12.67 0.14 -7.96
C TYR A 380 12.03 1.43 -8.47
N GLN A 381 12.08 1.60 -9.79
CA GLN A 381 11.40 2.68 -10.48
C GLN A 381 10.40 2.10 -11.46
N ARG A 382 9.23 2.72 -11.55
CA ARG A 382 8.20 2.33 -12.51
C ARG A 382 7.53 3.57 -13.08
N PHE A 383 7.42 3.60 -14.39
CA PHE A 383 6.57 4.50 -15.12
C PHE A 383 5.50 3.70 -15.84
N ASN A 384 4.24 4.08 -15.70
CA ASN A 384 3.13 3.40 -16.34
C ASN A 384 2.13 4.38 -16.94
N LEU A 385 1.55 3.97 -18.06
CA LEU A 385 0.45 4.63 -18.74
C LEU A 385 -0.65 3.61 -18.99
N ARG A 386 -1.90 4.03 -18.83
CA ARG A 386 -3.07 3.22 -19.17
C ARG A 386 -4.11 4.05 -19.89
N SER A 387 -4.78 3.42 -20.87
CA SER A 387 -5.90 3.98 -21.60
C SER A 387 -6.95 2.89 -21.78
N ASN A 388 -8.10 3.04 -21.17
CA ASN A 388 -9.25 2.17 -21.33
C ASN A 388 -10.38 3.01 -21.93
N VAL A 389 -10.82 2.67 -23.13
CA VAL A 389 -11.88 3.34 -23.84
C VAL A 389 -12.91 2.32 -24.29
N THR A 390 -14.16 2.57 -23.97
CA THR A 390 -15.30 1.75 -24.40
C THR A 390 -16.28 2.64 -25.13
N SER A 391 -16.75 2.19 -26.28
CA SER A 391 -17.73 2.92 -27.12
C SER A 391 -18.84 1.99 -27.55
N GLU A 392 -20.08 2.44 -27.39
CA GLU A 392 -21.28 1.86 -27.98
C GLU A 392 -21.47 2.51 -29.34
N MET A 393 -20.91 1.89 -30.39
CA MET A 393 -20.92 2.43 -31.75
C MET A 393 -22.32 2.39 -32.35
N THR A 394 -23.09 1.36 -32.04
CA THR A 394 -24.48 1.17 -32.40
C THR A 394 -25.22 0.47 -31.27
N SER A 395 -26.54 0.32 -31.33
CA SER A 395 -27.33 -0.39 -30.32
C SER A 395 -26.97 -1.88 -30.18
N TRP A 396 -26.30 -2.46 -31.17
CA TRP A 396 -25.89 -3.87 -31.20
C TRP A 396 -24.38 -4.06 -31.20
N LEU A 397 -23.58 -2.99 -31.33
CA LEU A 397 -22.11 -3.08 -31.39
C LEU A 397 -21.45 -2.21 -30.32
N LYS A 398 -20.78 -2.87 -29.41
CA LYS A 398 -19.93 -2.25 -28.37
C LYS A 398 -18.47 -2.67 -28.57
N GLY A 399 -17.58 -1.70 -28.63
CA GLY A 399 -16.14 -1.92 -28.74
C GLY A 399 -15.40 -1.39 -27.53
N SER A 400 -14.35 -2.10 -27.11
CA SER A 400 -13.47 -1.67 -26.02
C SER A 400 -12.01 -1.82 -26.44
N ILE A 401 -11.20 -0.83 -26.10
CA ILE A 401 -9.75 -0.86 -26.29
C ILE A 401 -9.10 -0.59 -24.94
N ASN A 402 -8.29 -1.54 -24.47
CA ASN A 402 -7.51 -1.42 -23.26
C ASN A 402 -6.03 -1.46 -23.63
N LEU A 403 -5.34 -0.33 -23.45
CA LEU A 403 -3.91 -0.18 -23.70
C LEU A 403 -3.19 0.06 -22.40
N SER A 404 -2.08 -0.62 -22.21
CA SER A 404 -1.19 -0.38 -21.08
C SER A 404 0.26 -0.37 -21.52
N PHE A 405 1.01 0.56 -20.98
CA PHE A 405 2.46 0.63 -21.13
C PHE A 405 3.07 0.71 -19.74
N ALA A 406 4.11 -0.07 -19.48
CA ALA A 406 4.89 0.01 -18.27
C ALA A 406 6.37 -0.12 -18.60
N HIS A 407 7.17 0.75 -18.00
CA HIS A 407 8.62 0.64 -17.98
C HIS A 407 9.07 0.60 -16.54
N SER A 408 9.81 -0.43 -16.16
CA SER A 408 10.33 -0.56 -14.81
C SER A 408 11.82 -0.86 -14.82
N MET A 409 12.52 -0.28 -13.85
CA MET A 409 13.92 -0.50 -13.60
C MET A 409 14.09 -0.91 -12.15
N GLN A 410 14.75 -2.04 -11.92
CA GLN A 410 15.06 -2.55 -10.60
C GLN A 410 16.57 -2.61 -10.44
N ASN A 411 17.08 -1.89 -9.45
CA ASN A 411 18.47 -1.96 -9.04
C ASN A 411 18.54 -2.80 -7.76
N TYR A 412 19.44 -3.75 -7.76
CA TYR A 412 19.72 -4.53 -6.57
C TYR A 412 21.23 -4.78 -6.47
N PRO A 413 21.77 -4.64 -5.25
CA PRO A 413 23.15 -5.01 -5.01
C PRO A 413 23.27 -6.51 -5.31
N VAL A 414 24.41 -6.90 -5.86
CA VAL A 414 24.67 -8.26 -6.35
C VAL A 414 24.15 -9.29 -5.34
N SER A 415 23.08 -9.97 -5.68
CA SER A 415 22.61 -11.15 -5.00
C SER A 415 23.19 -12.34 -5.73
N SER A 416 24.39 -12.78 -5.36
CA SER A 416 24.78 -14.13 -5.67
C SER A 416 24.22 -15.04 -4.59
N ASP A 417 24.02 -16.32 -4.89
CA ASP A 417 23.73 -17.36 -3.90
C ASP A 417 24.83 -17.50 -2.83
N SER A 418 25.93 -16.77 -3.00
CA SER A 418 27.03 -16.67 -2.05
C SER A 418 26.64 -15.76 -0.88
N LYS A 419 26.68 -16.31 0.32
CA LYS A 419 26.42 -15.57 1.57
C LYS A 419 27.30 -14.32 1.75
N THR A 420 28.46 -14.30 1.09
CA THR A 420 29.44 -13.19 1.16
C THR A 420 29.13 -12.04 0.20
N SER A 421 28.32 -12.26 -0.82
CA SER A 421 28.00 -11.23 -1.82
C SER A 421 26.69 -10.47 -1.50
N ASN A 422 26.00 -10.82 -0.43
CA ASN A 422 24.83 -10.09 0.03
C ASN A 422 25.27 -8.90 0.88
N VAL A 423 24.96 -7.68 0.44
CA VAL A 423 25.33 -6.41 1.10
C VAL A 423 24.92 -6.39 2.58
N ILE A 424 23.70 -6.83 2.89
CA ILE A 424 23.20 -6.89 4.27
C ILE A 424 24.02 -7.87 5.12
N THR A 425 24.32 -9.06 4.55
CA THR A 425 25.13 -10.07 5.25
C THR A 425 26.56 -9.61 5.40
N ALA A 426 27.15 -8.98 4.36
CA ALA A 426 28.49 -8.40 4.43
C ALA A 426 28.57 -7.32 5.53
N GLY A 427 27.64 -6.38 5.55
CA GLY A 427 27.55 -5.37 6.61
C GLY A 427 27.43 -5.95 8.01
N ARG A 428 26.73 -7.09 8.17
CA ARG A 428 26.58 -7.77 9.47
C ARG A 428 27.77 -8.59 9.90
N THR A 429 28.53 -9.14 8.96
CA THR A 429 29.66 -10.04 9.27
C THR A 429 31.00 -9.33 9.29
N MET A 430 31.11 -8.17 8.62
CA MET A 430 32.36 -7.41 8.56
C MET A 430 32.68 -6.83 9.95
N PRO A 431 33.86 -7.14 10.50
CA PRO A 431 34.28 -6.56 11.78
C PRO A 431 34.60 -5.07 11.67
N GLY A 432 34.37 -4.33 12.75
CA GLY A 432 34.58 -2.89 12.82
C GLY A 432 36.05 -2.44 12.71
N PHE A 433 36.99 -3.34 12.85
CA PHE A 433 38.42 -3.04 12.66
C PHE A 433 38.84 -2.97 11.18
N TYR A 434 37.99 -3.36 10.23
CA TYR A 434 38.20 -3.03 8.82
C TYR A 434 37.64 -1.64 8.53
N PRO A 435 38.47 -0.75 7.94
CA PRO A 435 37.99 0.58 7.60
C PRO A 435 37.04 0.55 6.40
N ILE A 436 36.01 1.43 6.41
CA ILE A 436 35.08 1.58 5.27
C ILE A 436 35.77 2.24 4.08
N TYR A 437 36.68 3.16 4.36
CA TYR A 437 37.48 3.86 3.35
C TYR A 437 38.94 3.42 3.45
N GLU A 438 39.68 3.50 2.35
CA GLU A 438 41.11 3.28 2.43
C GLU A 438 41.76 4.29 3.39
N MET A 439 42.60 3.76 4.26
CA MET A 439 43.27 4.54 5.30
C MET A 439 44.78 4.51 5.13
N ASN A 440 45.41 5.62 5.39
CA ASN A 440 46.85 5.70 5.58
C ASN A 440 47.24 5.09 6.95
N THR A 441 48.52 4.79 7.10
CA THR A 441 49.04 4.20 8.36
C THR A 441 48.94 5.14 9.55
N ASP A 442 48.73 6.42 9.34
CA ASP A 442 48.52 7.46 10.36
C ASP A 442 47.05 7.62 10.76
N GLY A 443 46.13 6.93 10.07
CA GLY A 443 44.70 6.98 10.33
C GLY A 443 43.98 8.09 9.55
N SER A 444 44.64 8.79 8.65
CA SER A 444 43.99 9.69 7.70
C SER A 444 43.39 8.92 6.54
N TYR A 445 42.36 9.48 5.91
CA TYR A 445 41.77 8.91 4.69
C TYR A 445 42.76 9.00 3.54
N LYS A 446 42.89 7.92 2.78
CA LYS A 446 43.56 7.95 1.51
C LYS A 446 42.61 8.58 0.49
N LEU A 447 42.96 9.77 0.01
CA LEU A 447 42.21 10.46 -1.03
C LEU A 447 42.64 9.86 -2.37
N ASP A 448 41.67 9.55 -3.22
CA ASP A 448 41.93 9.21 -4.63
C ASP A 448 42.43 10.48 -5.31
N ASP A 449 43.51 10.35 -6.08
CA ASP A 449 44.11 11.43 -6.88
C ASP A 449 43.24 11.80 -8.09
#